data_30902a6d6566caf142baaa9ece8f9b20
#
_entry.id   30902a6d6566caf142baaa9ece8f9b20
#
_cell.length_a   1.000
_cell.length_b   1.000
_cell.length_c   1.000
_cell.angle_alpha   90.00
_cell.angle_beta   90.00
_cell.angle_gamma   90.00
#
_symmetry.space_group_name_H-M   'P 1'
#
loop_
_entity.id
_entity.type
_entity.pdbx_description
1 polymer ?
#
loop_
_entity_poly.entity_id
_entity_poly.type
_entity_poly.pdbx_seq_one_letter_code
_entity_poly.pdbx_strand_id
1 'polypeptide(L)'
;MWPFAVLLFSSLALAGNPEAGRTKAAICAGCHGQTGISAIPNYPNLKGQKEQYLVKALRAYRDGVRVDPAMSPMAKPLSDADIDDLAAYFSNL
;
A
#
# COMPACT_ATOMS: atom_id res chain seq x y z
N MET A 1 -12.43 -25.89 38.44
CA MET A 1 -12.02 -24.53 38.33
C MET A 1 -11.16 -24.33 37.10
N TRP A 2 -11.69 -23.59 36.19
CA TRP A 2 -11.28 -23.54 34.81
C TRP A 2 -10.36 -22.40 34.56
N PRO A 3 -9.17 -22.64 34.04
CA PRO A 3 -8.46 -21.58 33.36
C PRO A 3 -9.28 -21.25 32.12
N PHE A 4 -9.89 -20.10 32.15
CA PHE A 4 -10.36 -19.54 30.93
C PHE A 4 -9.15 -19.31 30.08
N ALA A 5 -8.99 -20.17 29.06
CA ALA A 5 -8.14 -19.79 27.95
C ALA A 5 -8.78 -18.57 27.35
N VAL A 6 -8.33 -17.41 27.77
CA VAL A 6 -8.57 -16.19 27.05
C VAL A 6 -7.80 -16.34 25.77
N LEU A 7 -8.48 -16.83 24.74
CA LEU A 7 -8.01 -16.67 23.39
C LEU A 7 -8.03 -15.17 23.13
N LEU A 8 -6.90 -14.57 23.47
CA LEU A 8 -6.59 -13.26 22.94
C LEU A 8 -6.38 -13.43 21.45
N PHE A 9 -7.49 -13.34 20.73
CA PHE A 9 -7.38 -12.91 19.36
C PHE A 9 -6.87 -11.48 19.43
N SER A 10 -5.56 -11.33 19.44
CA SER A 10 -5.04 -10.11 18.94
C SER A 10 -5.61 -10.01 17.53
N SER A 11 -6.61 -9.18 17.36
CA SER A 11 -6.91 -8.66 16.06
C SER A 11 -5.66 -7.89 15.65
N LEU A 12 -4.70 -8.61 15.12
CA LEU A 12 -3.72 -8.02 14.25
C LEU A 12 -4.57 -7.33 13.20
N ALA A 13 -4.64 -6.00 13.30
CA ALA A 13 -5.08 -5.24 12.16
C ALA A 13 -4.38 -5.88 10.97
N LEU A 14 -5.16 -6.53 10.12
CA LEU A 14 -4.61 -7.27 9.01
C LEU A 14 -3.83 -6.26 8.19
N ALA A 15 -2.52 -6.23 8.42
CA ALA A 15 -1.59 -5.64 7.48
C ALA A 15 -1.90 -6.26 6.13
N GLY A 16 -1.77 -5.49 5.08
CA GLY A 16 -2.01 -5.99 3.75
C GLY A 16 -1.13 -7.19 3.43
N ASN A 17 -1.50 -7.92 2.41
CA ASN A 17 -0.77 -9.06 1.90
C ASN A 17 0.27 -8.60 0.87
N PRO A 18 1.58 -8.72 1.13
CA PRO A 18 2.62 -8.28 0.19
C PRO A 18 2.57 -9.02 -1.15
N GLU A 19 2.19 -10.29 -1.14
CA GLU A 19 2.12 -11.08 -2.38
C GLU A 19 0.96 -10.63 -3.28
N ALA A 20 -0.19 -10.35 -2.70
CA ALA A 20 -1.30 -9.76 -3.42
C ALA A 20 -0.94 -8.35 -3.93
N GLY A 21 -0.21 -7.59 -3.12
CA GLY A 21 0.30 -6.26 -3.50
C GLY A 21 1.25 -6.33 -4.68
N ARG A 22 2.10 -7.34 -4.74
CA ARG A 22 3.01 -7.56 -5.88
C ARG A 22 2.27 -7.64 -7.21
N THR A 23 1.19 -8.39 -7.25
CA THR A 23 0.36 -8.51 -8.45
C THR A 23 -0.30 -7.18 -8.80
N LYS A 24 -0.85 -6.49 -7.80
CA LYS A 24 -1.51 -5.19 -7.98
C LYS A 24 -0.54 -4.09 -8.39
N ALA A 25 0.71 -4.17 -7.97
CA ALA A 25 1.73 -3.16 -8.24
C ALA A 25 2.18 -3.08 -9.70
N ALA A 26 1.78 -4.01 -10.56
CA ALA A 26 2.14 -4.01 -11.97
C ALA A 26 1.79 -2.69 -12.66
N ILE A 27 0.66 -2.08 -12.31
CA ILE A 27 0.25 -0.78 -12.85
C ILE A 27 1.07 0.40 -12.33
N CYS A 28 1.76 0.22 -11.22
CA CYS A 28 2.61 1.25 -10.60
C CYS A 28 4.01 1.27 -11.20
N ALA A 29 4.45 0.14 -11.76
CA ALA A 29 5.82 -0.09 -12.18
C ALA A 29 6.26 0.83 -13.31
N GLY A 30 5.36 1.27 -14.18
CA GLY A 30 5.69 2.15 -15.30
C GLY A 30 6.26 3.50 -14.87
N CYS A 31 5.84 3.99 -13.72
CA CYS A 31 6.30 5.28 -13.18
C CYS A 31 7.23 5.09 -11.98
N HIS A 32 6.97 4.12 -11.11
CA HIS A 32 7.72 3.92 -9.87
C HIS A 32 8.82 2.85 -9.97
N GLY A 33 8.95 2.19 -11.12
CA GLY A 33 9.95 1.16 -11.36
C GLY A 33 9.50 -0.24 -10.94
N GLN A 34 10.07 -1.25 -11.58
CA GLN A 34 9.76 -2.67 -11.33
C GLN A 34 10.12 -3.10 -9.90
N THR A 35 11.13 -2.45 -9.32
CA THR A 35 11.61 -2.74 -7.97
C THR A 35 11.24 -1.65 -6.97
N GLY A 36 10.35 -0.72 -7.34
CA GLY A 36 10.00 0.42 -6.51
C GLY A 36 11.04 1.54 -6.51
N ILE A 37 12.01 1.46 -7.41
CA ILE A 37 13.00 2.53 -7.63
C ILE A 37 12.66 3.17 -8.98
N SER A 38 12.27 4.44 -8.92
CA SER A 38 11.88 5.18 -10.11
C SER A 38 13.10 5.57 -10.95
N ALA A 39 13.01 5.36 -12.27
CA ALA A 39 13.97 5.90 -13.22
C ALA A 39 13.60 7.32 -13.69
N ILE A 40 12.44 7.80 -13.32
CA ILE A 40 11.89 9.09 -13.74
C ILE A 40 12.06 10.09 -12.59
N PRO A 41 12.79 11.21 -12.79
CA PRO A 41 13.14 12.12 -11.69
C PRO A 41 11.96 12.72 -10.94
N ASN A 42 10.82 12.87 -11.59
CA ASN A 42 9.63 13.48 -10.98
C ASN A 42 8.78 12.50 -10.18
N TYR A 43 9.09 11.20 -10.25
CA TYR A 43 8.34 10.17 -9.53
C TYR A 43 9.15 9.60 -8.38
N PRO A 44 8.57 9.45 -7.20
CA PRO A 44 9.32 8.98 -6.04
C PRO A 44 9.58 7.49 -6.08
N ASN A 45 10.65 7.09 -5.40
CA ASN A 45 10.85 5.70 -5.05
C ASN A 45 9.84 5.26 -4.00
N LEU A 46 9.32 4.05 -4.15
CA LEU A 46 8.40 3.45 -3.18
C LEU A 46 9.06 2.32 -2.38
N LYS A 47 10.19 1.80 -2.85
CA LYS A 47 10.93 0.72 -2.19
C LYS A 47 11.28 1.10 -0.76
N GLY A 48 10.85 0.26 0.20
CA GLY A 48 11.18 0.44 1.60
C GLY A 48 10.49 1.62 2.26
N GLN A 49 9.53 2.26 1.58
CA GLN A 49 8.74 3.34 2.18
C GLN A 49 7.88 2.78 3.31
N LYS A 50 7.63 3.60 4.33
CA LYS A 50 6.83 3.19 5.48
C LYS A 50 5.41 2.78 5.07
N GLU A 51 4.99 1.60 5.51
CA GLU A 51 3.69 1.04 5.15
C GLU A 51 2.54 1.99 5.49
N GLN A 52 2.53 2.53 6.70
CA GLN A 52 1.46 3.44 7.13
C GLN A 52 1.43 4.73 6.31
N TYR A 53 2.59 5.22 5.90
CA TYR A 53 2.66 6.39 5.02
C TYR A 53 2.07 6.09 3.65
N LEU A 54 2.39 4.93 3.09
CA LEU A 54 1.85 4.51 1.78
C LEU A 54 0.33 4.38 1.83
N VAL A 55 -0.22 3.79 2.89
CA VAL A 55 -1.68 3.71 3.08
C VAL A 55 -2.28 5.12 3.10
N LYS A 56 -1.72 6.00 3.91
CA LYS A 56 -2.18 7.39 4.02
C LYS A 56 -2.13 8.12 2.69
N ALA A 57 -1.03 7.99 1.96
CA ALA A 57 -0.83 8.69 0.69
C ALA A 57 -1.80 8.19 -0.39
N LEU A 58 -1.95 6.87 -0.53
CA LEU A 58 -2.87 6.29 -1.51
C LEU A 58 -4.32 6.64 -1.21
N ARG A 59 -4.74 6.61 0.05
CA ARG A 59 -6.08 7.04 0.45
C ARG A 59 -6.30 8.52 0.16
N ALA A 60 -5.32 9.35 0.41
CA ALA A 60 -5.43 10.79 0.15
C ALA A 60 -5.62 11.08 -1.35
N TYR A 61 -4.91 10.39 -2.21
CA TYR A 61 -5.11 10.50 -3.66
C TYR A 61 -6.48 9.96 -4.10
N ARG A 62 -6.88 8.80 -3.58
CA ARG A 62 -8.17 8.20 -3.91
C ARG A 62 -9.33 9.08 -3.51
N ASP A 63 -9.28 9.66 -2.31
CA ASP A 63 -10.39 10.37 -1.69
C ASP A 63 -10.36 11.88 -1.98
N GLY A 64 -9.42 12.36 -2.79
CA GLY A 64 -9.35 13.75 -3.23
C GLY A 64 -8.76 14.73 -2.22
N VAL A 65 -8.16 14.24 -1.14
CA VAL A 65 -7.47 15.08 -0.14
C VAL A 65 -6.13 15.55 -0.69
N ARG A 66 -5.48 14.71 -1.47
CA ARG A 66 -4.27 15.05 -2.21
C ARG A 66 -4.56 14.86 -3.70
N VAL A 67 -4.26 15.88 -4.49
CA VAL A 67 -4.60 15.89 -5.92
C VAL A 67 -3.32 15.88 -6.74
N ASP A 68 -3.22 14.90 -7.65
CA ASP A 68 -2.14 14.81 -8.61
C ASP A 68 -2.71 14.29 -9.93
N PRO A 69 -2.33 14.88 -11.09
CA PRO A 69 -2.91 14.49 -12.38
C PRO A 69 -2.65 13.02 -12.75
N ALA A 70 -1.58 12.42 -12.26
CA ALA A 70 -1.25 11.01 -12.52
C ALA A 70 -1.77 10.09 -11.41
N MET A 71 -1.47 10.42 -10.14
CA MET A 71 -1.79 9.53 -9.03
C MET A 71 -3.28 9.52 -8.67
N SER A 72 -3.98 10.63 -8.79
CA SER A 72 -5.40 10.66 -8.41
C SER A 72 -6.24 9.68 -9.24
N PRO A 73 -6.16 9.66 -10.58
CA PRO A 73 -6.88 8.67 -11.36
C PRO A 73 -6.39 7.23 -11.13
N MET A 74 -5.10 7.03 -10.83
CA MET A 74 -4.56 5.70 -10.54
C MET A 74 -5.06 5.14 -9.21
N ALA A 75 -5.20 5.98 -8.20
CA ALA A 75 -5.64 5.55 -6.88
C ALA A 75 -7.17 5.41 -6.76
N LYS A 76 -7.91 6.10 -7.60
CA LYS A 76 -9.36 6.18 -7.49
C LYS A 76 -10.07 4.81 -7.51
N PRO A 77 -9.70 3.84 -8.35
CA PRO A 77 -10.34 2.52 -8.35
C PRO A 77 -9.89 1.58 -7.24
N LEU A 78 -8.92 1.97 -6.41
CA LEU A 78 -8.37 1.09 -5.39
C LEU A 78 -9.33 0.94 -4.21
N SER A 79 -9.56 -0.30 -3.78
CA SER A 79 -10.24 -0.60 -2.52
C SER A 79 -9.29 -0.37 -1.35
N ASP A 80 -9.81 -0.34 -0.12
CA ASP A 80 -8.98 -0.32 1.08
C ASP A 80 -8.04 -1.53 1.12
N ALA A 81 -8.52 -2.71 0.75
CA ALA A 81 -7.68 -3.91 0.69
C ALA A 81 -6.56 -3.78 -0.36
N ASP A 82 -6.84 -3.20 -1.52
CA ASP A 82 -5.83 -2.95 -2.54
C ASP A 82 -4.73 -2.03 -2.00
N ILE A 83 -5.12 -0.98 -1.32
CA ILE A 83 -4.19 -0.01 -0.73
C ILE A 83 -3.32 -0.67 0.33
N ASP A 84 -3.93 -1.45 1.22
CA ASP A 84 -3.20 -2.16 2.27
C ASP A 84 -2.20 -3.15 1.67
N ASP A 85 -2.58 -3.89 0.64
CA ASP A 85 -1.72 -4.85 -0.04
C ASP A 85 -0.56 -4.17 -0.77
N LEU A 86 -0.81 -3.09 -1.48
CA LEU A 86 0.22 -2.31 -2.17
C LEU A 86 1.21 -1.72 -1.17
N ALA A 87 0.72 -1.17 -0.06
CA ALA A 87 1.57 -0.62 0.99
C ALA A 87 2.45 -1.70 1.62
N ALA A 88 1.90 -2.88 1.89
CA ALA A 88 2.66 -4.00 2.41
C ALA A 88 3.74 -4.46 1.44
N TYR A 89 3.44 -4.50 0.15
CA TYR A 89 4.40 -4.90 -0.88
C TYR A 89 5.59 -3.94 -0.96
N PHE A 90 5.34 -2.66 -1.19
CA PHE A 90 6.41 -1.69 -1.38
C PHE A 90 7.24 -1.47 -0.11
N SER A 91 6.63 -1.48 1.05
CA SER A 91 7.35 -1.29 2.32
C SER A 91 8.31 -2.43 2.63
N ASN A 92 8.06 -3.62 2.10
CA ASN A 92 8.89 -4.81 2.31
C ASN A 92 9.93 -5.05 1.19
N LEU A 93 10.01 -4.20 0.23
CA LEU A 93 11.03 -4.31 -0.82
C LEU A 93 12.42 -3.92 -0.34
#